data_ed9f404d8f535bfba5c72c6f7c545b7d
#
_entry.id   ed9f404d8f535bfba5c72c6f7c545b7d
#
_cell.length_a   1.000
_cell.length_b   1.000
_cell.length_c   1.000
_cell.angle_alpha   90.00
_cell.angle_beta   90.00
_cell.angle_gamma   90.00
#
_symmetry.space_group_name_H-M   'P 1'
#
loop_
_entity.id
_entity.type
_entity.pdbx_description
1 polymer ?
#
loop_
_entity_poly.entity_id
_entity_poly.type
_entity_poly.pdbx_seq_one_letter_code
_entity_poly.pdbx_strand_id
1 'polypeptide(L)'
;MKAEILNQLHIAHQGIEKTKLRARDSVYWNQMNNDIETMIQNCPVCQEHQPAQRRETLMPHEVPNRPWETLGADLFQLQGKEFLVVSDYYSKFFIVRKFERDATSAITIKTLKQIFSEHGIPSKLVTDNGPQFAAEIFATFAKEWSFQHVTSSPRYPQSNGFIERQIQTIK
;
A
#
# COMPACT_ATOMS: atom_id res chain seq x y z
N MET A 1 -26.85 32.08 -21.62
CA MET A 1 -27.92 31.84 -20.62
C MET A 1 -27.61 30.62 -19.73
N LYS A 2 -27.58 29.34 -20.23
CA LYS A 2 -27.30 28.12 -19.41
C LYS A 2 -25.90 28.16 -18.79
N ALA A 3 -24.87 28.49 -19.57
CA ALA A 3 -23.48 28.54 -19.07
C ALA A 3 -23.28 29.67 -18.02
N GLU A 4 -23.94 30.78 -18.14
CA GLU A 4 -23.90 31.88 -17.16
C GLU A 4 -24.53 31.45 -15.83
N ILE A 5 -25.66 30.75 -15.87
CA ILE A 5 -26.32 30.23 -14.67
C ILE A 5 -25.42 29.19 -13.95
N LEU A 6 -24.81 28.31 -14.72
CA LEU A 6 -23.85 27.32 -14.17
C LEU A 6 -22.67 28.04 -13.47
N ASN A 7 -22.09 29.06 -14.11
CA ASN A 7 -21.00 29.82 -13.50
C ASN A 7 -21.43 30.55 -12.23
N GLN A 8 -22.62 31.15 -12.20
CA GLN A 8 -23.16 31.80 -11.00
C GLN A 8 -23.42 30.81 -9.86
N LEU A 9 -23.92 29.61 -10.17
CA LEU A 9 -24.12 28.54 -9.18
C LEU A 9 -22.80 28.07 -8.59
N HIS A 10 -21.73 28.08 -9.38
CA HIS A 10 -20.41 27.58 -9.01
C HIS A 10 -19.44 28.62 -8.44
N ILE A 11 -19.80 29.90 -8.42
CA ILE A 11 -18.91 31.01 -8.05
C ILE A 11 -18.22 30.81 -6.67
N ALA A 12 -18.85 30.10 -5.76
CA ALA A 12 -18.34 29.84 -4.40
C ALA A 12 -17.57 28.53 -4.27
N HIS A 13 -17.36 27.76 -5.35
CA HIS A 13 -16.63 26.46 -5.38
C HIS A 13 -17.02 25.47 -4.28
N GLN A 14 -18.32 25.38 -3.94
CA GLN A 14 -18.82 24.62 -2.79
C GLN A 14 -18.91 23.09 -3.00
N GLY A 15 -18.45 22.58 -4.15
CA GLY A 15 -18.53 21.17 -4.50
C GLY A 15 -19.90 20.76 -5.08
N ILE A 16 -20.00 19.49 -5.55
CA ILE A 16 -21.12 19.00 -6.36
C ILE A 16 -22.46 19.06 -5.61
N GLU A 17 -22.52 18.50 -4.40
CA GLU A 17 -23.80 18.35 -3.67
C GLU A 17 -24.40 19.70 -3.28
N LYS A 18 -23.60 20.62 -2.76
CA LYS A 18 -24.08 21.95 -2.37
C LYS A 18 -24.51 22.78 -3.59
N THR A 19 -23.79 22.65 -4.70
CA THR A 19 -24.17 23.34 -5.95
C THR A 19 -25.48 22.78 -6.52
N LYS A 20 -25.69 21.45 -6.49
CA LYS A 20 -26.97 20.85 -6.89
C LYS A 20 -28.12 21.28 -5.99
N LEU A 21 -27.90 21.33 -4.68
CA LEU A 21 -28.92 21.78 -3.72
C LEU A 21 -29.32 23.23 -4.03
N ARG A 22 -28.37 24.14 -4.19
CA ARG A 22 -28.63 25.54 -4.56
C ARG A 22 -29.33 25.68 -5.91
N ALA A 23 -28.97 24.85 -6.89
CA ALA A 23 -29.62 24.88 -8.20
C ALA A 23 -31.10 24.45 -8.14
N ARG A 24 -31.44 23.45 -7.34
CA ARG A 24 -32.82 22.95 -7.18
C ARG A 24 -33.78 24.01 -6.65
N ASP A 25 -33.30 24.92 -5.82
CA ASP A 25 -34.10 25.97 -5.23
C ASP A 25 -34.35 27.17 -6.20
N SER A 26 -33.57 27.25 -7.29
CA SER A 26 -33.57 28.45 -8.13
C SER A 26 -33.86 28.20 -9.60
N VAL A 27 -33.50 27.08 -10.15
CA VAL A 27 -33.55 26.79 -11.60
C VAL A 27 -33.83 25.32 -11.90
N TYR A 28 -34.36 25.07 -13.11
CA TYR A 28 -34.55 23.71 -13.61
C TYR A 28 -34.33 23.62 -15.13
N TRP A 29 -33.58 22.62 -15.56
CA TRP A 29 -33.49 22.17 -16.96
C TRP A 29 -33.16 20.69 -17.03
N ASN A 30 -33.44 20.08 -18.20
CA ASN A 30 -33.12 18.66 -18.40
C ASN A 30 -31.61 18.42 -18.31
N GLN A 31 -31.17 17.36 -17.58
CA GLN A 31 -29.78 16.98 -17.32
C GLN A 31 -28.98 17.99 -16.46
N MET A 32 -29.66 18.88 -15.71
CA MET A 32 -29.02 19.87 -14.85
C MET A 32 -27.95 19.28 -13.92
N ASN A 33 -28.25 18.16 -13.28
CA ASN A 33 -27.32 17.50 -12.37
C ASN A 33 -26.02 17.06 -13.06
N ASN A 34 -26.13 16.51 -14.28
CA ASN A 34 -24.99 16.08 -15.07
C ASN A 34 -24.13 17.27 -15.54
N ASP A 35 -24.77 18.37 -15.95
CA ASP A 35 -24.07 19.58 -16.35
C ASP A 35 -23.29 20.21 -15.18
N ILE A 36 -23.88 20.23 -13.97
CA ILE A 36 -23.23 20.69 -12.74
C ILE A 36 -22.03 19.80 -12.39
N GLU A 37 -22.18 18.49 -12.44
CA GLU A 37 -21.09 17.54 -12.19
C GLU A 37 -19.92 17.75 -13.15
N THR A 38 -20.22 17.79 -14.44
CA THR A 38 -19.21 17.98 -15.50
C THR A 38 -18.44 19.29 -15.31
N MET A 39 -19.16 20.38 -15.00
CA MET A 39 -18.54 21.68 -14.78
C MET A 39 -17.59 21.66 -13.56
N ILE A 40 -18.03 21.08 -12.44
CA ILE A 40 -17.23 21.03 -11.20
C ILE A 40 -16.04 20.10 -11.35
N GLN A 41 -16.19 18.95 -12.02
CA GLN A 41 -15.10 18.02 -12.30
C GLN A 41 -14.02 18.62 -13.20
N ASN A 42 -14.40 19.55 -14.09
CA ASN A 42 -13.46 20.25 -14.97
C ASN A 42 -12.92 21.57 -14.37
N CYS A 43 -13.34 21.95 -13.17
CA CYS A 43 -12.88 23.17 -12.52
C CYS A 43 -11.53 22.95 -11.83
N PRO A 44 -10.43 23.61 -12.25
CA PRO A 44 -9.11 23.41 -11.65
C PRO A 44 -9.06 23.76 -10.16
N VAL A 45 -9.76 24.83 -9.74
CA VAL A 45 -9.84 25.22 -8.32
C VAL A 45 -10.53 24.15 -7.46
N CYS A 46 -11.62 23.56 -7.96
CA CYS A 46 -12.30 22.48 -7.24
C CYS A 46 -11.47 21.21 -7.18
N GLN A 47 -10.70 20.90 -8.22
CA GLN A 47 -9.80 19.73 -8.22
C GLN A 47 -8.65 19.88 -7.22
N GLU A 48 -8.05 21.07 -7.15
CA GLU A 48 -6.97 21.35 -6.20
C GLU A 48 -7.44 21.25 -4.73
N HIS A 49 -8.70 21.61 -4.47
CA HIS A 49 -9.28 21.65 -3.12
C HIS A 49 -10.19 20.44 -2.81
N GLN A 50 -10.21 19.41 -3.67
CA GLN A 50 -10.95 18.19 -3.35
C GLN A 50 -10.41 17.56 -2.07
N PRO A 51 -11.28 17.23 -1.08
CA PRO A 51 -10.83 16.49 0.07
C PRO A 51 -10.18 15.19 -0.40
N ALA A 52 -8.95 14.95 0.05
CA ALA A 52 -8.26 13.70 -0.22
C ALA A 52 -9.21 12.54 0.08
N GLN A 53 -9.38 11.65 -0.90
CA GLN A 53 -10.26 10.49 -0.75
C GLN A 53 -9.97 9.84 0.60
N ARG A 54 -10.97 9.64 1.45
CA ARG A 54 -10.78 9.01 2.77
C ARG A 54 -10.05 7.70 2.53
N ARG A 55 -8.85 7.58 3.08
CA ARG A 55 -8.12 6.32 3.05
C ARG A 55 -9.01 5.26 3.66
N GLU A 56 -9.21 4.17 2.95
CA GLU A 56 -9.90 3.01 3.51
C GLU A 56 -9.26 2.64 4.84
N THR A 57 -10.09 2.28 5.81
CA THR A 57 -9.61 1.79 7.11
C THR A 57 -8.68 0.61 6.85
N LEU A 58 -7.45 0.71 7.38
CA LEU A 58 -6.50 -0.39 7.31
C LEU A 58 -7.15 -1.63 7.89
N MET A 59 -7.31 -2.68 7.08
CA MET A 59 -7.62 -3.99 7.63
C MET A 59 -6.40 -4.45 8.45
N PRO A 60 -6.52 -4.62 9.78
CA PRO A 60 -5.42 -5.14 10.56
C PRO A 60 -5.08 -6.54 10.05
N HIS A 61 -3.79 -6.82 9.85
CA HIS A 61 -3.36 -8.19 9.61
C HIS A 61 -3.84 -9.07 10.78
N GLU A 62 -4.35 -10.25 10.47
CA GLU A 62 -4.63 -11.25 11.51
C GLU A 62 -3.35 -11.45 12.34
N VAL A 63 -3.48 -11.26 13.65
CA VAL A 63 -2.35 -11.50 14.56
C VAL A 63 -2.14 -13.03 14.62
N PRO A 64 -0.95 -13.52 14.29
CA PRO A 64 -0.67 -14.96 14.40
C PRO A 64 -0.88 -15.46 15.82
N ASN A 65 -1.20 -16.76 15.97
CA ASN A 65 -1.47 -17.36 17.29
C ASN A 65 -0.19 -17.82 18.02
N ARG A 66 0.93 -17.92 17.31
CA ARG A 66 2.21 -18.39 17.84
C ARG A 66 3.39 -17.64 17.22
N PRO A 67 4.55 -17.61 17.91
CA PRO A 67 5.79 -17.10 17.32
C PRO A 67 6.16 -17.87 16.05
N TRP A 68 6.76 -17.15 15.10
CA TRP A 68 7.32 -17.68 13.86
C TRP A 68 6.30 -18.31 12.90
N GLU A 69 5.01 -18.04 13.11
CA GLU A 69 3.93 -18.51 12.22
C GLU A 69 3.83 -17.65 10.96
N THR A 70 3.81 -16.34 11.13
CA THR A 70 3.76 -15.36 10.03
C THR A 70 4.93 -14.39 10.15
N LEU A 71 5.77 -14.38 9.12
CA LEU A 71 6.90 -13.48 9.02
C LEU A 71 6.64 -12.42 7.98
N GLY A 72 7.21 -11.25 8.19
CA GLY A 72 7.36 -10.24 7.15
C GLY A 72 8.82 -10.13 6.75
N ALA A 73 9.10 -9.92 5.47
CA ALA A 73 10.45 -9.66 4.99
C ALA A 73 10.47 -8.46 4.04
N ASP A 74 11.54 -7.69 4.13
CA ASP A 74 11.76 -6.52 3.30
C ASP A 74 13.25 -6.26 3.11
N LEU A 75 13.58 -5.52 2.05
CA LEU A 75 14.93 -5.11 1.72
C LEU A 75 15.10 -3.61 1.98
N PHE A 76 16.18 -3.22 2.61
CA PHE A 76 16.46 -1.82 2.81
C PHE A 76 17.93 -1.48 2.64
N GLN A 77 18.21 -0.21 2.35
CA GLN A 77 19.57 0.31 2.25
C GLN A 77 19.91 1.17 3.46
N LEU A 78 21.11 0.96 3.97
CA LEU A 78 21.71 1.78 5.03
C LEU A 78 23.20 1.99 4.72
N GLN A 79 23.64 3.25 4.65
CA GLN A 79 25.03 3.62 4.36
C GLN A 79 25.58 2.96 3.07
N GLY A 80 24.76 2.91 2.00
CA GLY A 80 25.15 2.33 0.71
C GLY A 80 25.25 0.80 0.69
N LYS A 81 24.80 0.11 1.74
CA LYS A 81 24.78 -1.36 1.84
C LYS A 81 23.35 -1.86 1.88
N GLU A 82 23.10 -3.01 1.29
CA GLU A 82 21.79 -3.66 1.27
C GLU A 82 21.64 -4.67 2.41
N PHE A 83 20.45 -4.69 2.98
CA PHE A 83 20.10 -5.56 4.11
C PHE A 83 18.75 -6.21 3.86
N LEU A 84 18.60 -7.44 4.33
CA LEU A 84 17.32 -8.12 4.49
C LEU A 84 16.90 -8.01 5.95
N VAL A 85 15.67 -7.56 6.19
CA VAL A 85 15.00 -7.69 7.49
C VAL A 85 13.94 -8.77 7.39
N VAL A 86 13.88 -9.63 8.39
CA VAL A 86 12.80 -10.62 8.57
C VAL A 86 12.24 -10.41 9.97
N SER A 87 10.95 -10.18 10.10
CA SER A 87 10.30 -9.87 11.37
C SER A 87 9.09 -10.76 11.63
N ASP A 88 8.98 -11.26 12.85
CA ASP A 88 7.86 -12.07 13.31
C ASP A 88 6.67 -11.17 13.71
N TYR A 89 5.50 -11.42 13.11
CA TYR A 89 4.27 -10.67 13.39
C TYR A 89 3.73 -10.90 14.81
N TYR A 90 4.04 -12.02 15.45
CA TYR A 90 3.60 -12.31 16.81
C TYR A 90 4.49 -11.64 17.87
N SER A 91 5.76 -12.01 17.92
CA SER A 91 6.69 -11.58 18.96
C SER A 91 7.30 -10.21 18.71
N LYS A 92 7.21 -9.68 17.48
CA LYS A 92 7.90 -8.47 17.00
C LYS A 92 9.42 -8.59 16.95
N PHE A 93 9.94 -9.80 17.20
CA PHE A 93 11.35 -10.10 17.03
C PHE A 93 11.75 -9.97 15.56
N PHE A 94 12.91 -9.41 15.29
CA PHE A 94 13.42 -9.26 13.93
C PHE A 94 14.88 -9.68 13.80
N ILE A 95 15.22 -10.14 12.61
CA ILE A 95 16.56 -10.54 12.20
C ILE A 95 16.97 -9.64 11.04
N VAL A 96 18.20 -9.13 11.09
CA VAL A 96 18.79 -8.37 9.99
C VAL A 96 20.00 -9.13 9.45
N ARG A 97 20.06 -9.26 8.14
CA ARG A 97 21.22 -9.83 7.44
C ARG A 97 21.73 -8.85 6.40
N LYS A 98 23.01 -8.54 6.46
CA LYS A 98 23.67 -7.71 5.46
C LYS A 98 24.02 -8.57 4.23
N PHE A 99 23.80 -8.00 3.05
CA PHE A 99 24.32 -8.60 1.82
C PHE A 99 25.75 -8.15 1.53
N GLU A 100 26.59 -9.10 1.10
CA GLU A 100 27.95 -8.83 0.65
C GLU A 100 28.01 -8.26 -0.78
N ARG A 101 26.94 -8.51 -1.56
CA ARG A 101 26.74 -8.08 -2.95
C ARG A 101 25.28 -7.63 -3.12
N ASP A 102 24.95 -7.16 -4.34
CA ASP A 102 23.60 -6.72 -4.68
C ASP A 102 22.54 -7.78 -4.35
N ALA A 103 21.40 -7.36 -3.81
CA ALA A 103 20.28 -8.21 -3.43
C ALA A 103 19.57 -8.79 -4.65
N THR A 104 20.06 -9.90 -5.18
CA THR A 104 19.36 -10.66 -6.21
C THR A 104 18.39 -11.65 -5.57
N SER A 105 17.39 -12.14 -6.33
CA SER A 105 16.46 -13.17 -5.85
C SER A 105 17.17 -14.41 -5.32
N ALA A 106 18.24 -14.86 -5.98
CA ALA A 106 19.03 -16.02 -5.56
C ALA A 106 19.74 -15.80 -4.20
N ILE A 107 20.32 -14.62 -3.99
CA ILE A 107 20.99 -14.25 -2.74
C ILE A 107 19.96 -14.10 -1.63
N THR A 108 18.83 -13.47 -1.89
CA THR A 108 17.72 -13.32 -0.94
C THR A 108 17.19 -14.68 -0.50
N ILE A 109 16.94 -15.60 -1.44
CA ILE A 109 16.51 -16.98 -1.14
C ILE A 109 17.57 -17.70 -0.31
N LYS A 110 18.84 -17.61 -0.67
CA LYS A 110 19.93 -18.23 0.11
C LYS A 110 19.94 -17.75 1.56
N THR A 111 19.78 -16.44 1.76
CA THR A 111 19.75 -15.84 3.09
C THR A 111 18.51 -16.25 3.88
N LEU A 112 17.34 -16.31 3.25
CA LEU A 112 16.12 -16.81 3.88
C LEU A 112 16.24 -18.29 4.26
N LYS A 113 16.84 -19.12 3.41
CA LYS A 113 17.12 -20.54 3.73
C LYS A 113 18.00 -20.69 4.98
N GLN A 114 19.00 -19.82 5.14
CA GLN A 114 19.81 -19.81 6.36
C GLN A 114 18.99 -19.42 7.60
N ILE A 115 18.19 -18.36 7.52
CA ILE A 115 17.33 -17.94 8.62
C ILE A 115 16.31 -19.04 8.98
N PHE A 116 15.71 -19.69 7.98
CA PHE A 116 14.74 -20.75 8.20
C PHE A 116 15.39 -22.03 8.76
N SER A 117 16.66 -22.30 8.45
CA SER A 117 17.40 -23.40 9.06
C SER A 117 17.74 -23.17 10.53
N GLU A 118 17.93 -21.90 10.94
CA GLU A 118 18.23 -21.50 12.31
C GLU A 118 16.97 -21.45 13.21
N HIS A 119 15.83 -20.99 12.65
CA HIS A 119 14.63 -20.65 13.42
C HIS A 119 13.37 -21.44 13.05
N GLY A 120 13.44 -22.27 12.01
CA GLY A 120 12.31 -23.01 11.47
C GLY A 120 11.66 -22.33 10.26
N ILE A 121 10.86 -23.11 9.52
CA ILE A 121 10.12 -22.64 8.35
C ILE A 121 8.80 -22.02 8.83
N PRO A 122 8.45 -20.77 8.43
CA PRO A 122 7.18 -20.16 8.78
C PRO A 122 6.02 -20.82 8.02
N SER A 123 4.80 -20.66 8.51
CA SER A 123 3.61 -21.02 7.73
C SER A 123 3.35 -20.02 6.61
N LYS A 124 3.67 -18.72 6.85
CA LYS A 124 3.39 -17.62 5.93
C LYS A 124 4.52 -16.60 5.94
N LEU A 125 4.92 -16.18 4.74
CA LEU A 125 5.87 -15.08 4.55
C LEU A 125 5.19 -13.96 3.75
N VAL A 126 5.17 -12.76 4.32
CA VAL A 126 4.63 -11.54 3.70
C VAL A 126 5.79 -10.66 3.24
N THR A 127 5.79 -10.24 1.98
CA THR A 127 6.81 -9.35 1.41
C THR A 127 6.14 -8.21 0.62
N ASP A 128 6.91 -7.23 0.22
CA ASP A 128 6.50 -6.35 -0.86
C ASP A 128 6.54 -7.08 -2.22
N ASN A 129 6.16 -6.37 -3.28
CA ASN A 129 6.21 -6.90 -4.66
C ASN A 129 7.52 -6.52 -5.37
N GLY A 130 8.62 -6.39 -4.62
CA GLY A 130 9.95 -6.13 -5.18
C GLY A 130 10.42 -7.23 -6.14
N PRO A 131 11.28 -6.91 -7.11
CA PRO A 131 11.72 -7.87 -8.13
C PRO A 131 12.41 -9.11 -7.53
N GLN A 132 13.00 -8.98 -6.34
CA GLN A 132 13.65 -10.08 -5.63
C GLN A 132 12.65 -11.12 -5.12
N PHE A 133 11.43 -10.71 -4.77
CA PHE A 133 10.35 -11.54 -4.26
C PHE A 133 9.34 -11.96 -5.33
N ALA A 134 9.19 -11.15 -6.39
CA ALA A 134 8.24 -11.40 -7.48
C ALA A 134 8.74 -12.43 -8.52
N ALA A 135 10.02 -12.81 -8.49
CA ALA A 135 10.62 -13.72 -9.44
C ALA A 135 10.06 -15.16 -9.31
N GLU A 136 9.93 -15.87 -10.44
CA GLU A 136 9.45 -17.26 -10.48
C GLU A 136 10.27 -18.21 -9.58
N ILE A 137 11.58 -17.97 -9.49
CA ILE A 137 12.48 -18.73 -8.59
C ILE A 137 12.05 -18.60 -7.13
N PHE A 138 11.45 -17.47 -6.71
CA PHE A 138 10.96 -17.29 -5.35
C PHE A 138 9.67 -18.08 -5.11
N ALA A 139 8.77 -18.14 -6.08
CA ALA A 139 7.57 -18.98 -6.03
C ALA A 139 7.93 -20.47 -5.93
N THR A 140 8.95 -20.91 -6.68
CA THR A 140 9.49 -22.27 -6.60
C THR A 140 10.05 -22.56 -5.20
N PHE A 141 10.83 -21.65 -4.63
CA PHE A 141 11.34 -21.75 -3.27
C PHE A 141 10.22 -21.89 -2.22
N ALA A 142 9.16 -21.07 -2.31
CA ALA A 142 8.03 -21.13 -1.40
C ALA A 142 7.33 -22.51 -1.44
N LYS A 143 7.17 -23.05 -2.66
CA LYS A 143 6.58 -24.38 -2.88
C LYS A 143 7.46 -25.51 -2.32
N GLU A 144 8.76 -25.47 -2.62
CA GLU A 144 9.72 -26.49 -2.15
C GLU A 144 9.81 -26.54 -0.61
N TRP A 145 9.74 -25.36 0.03
CA TRP A 145 9.86 -25.23 1.49
C TRP A 145 8.50 -25.21 2.20
N SER A 146 7.40 -25.42 1.45
CA SER A 146 6.04 -25.58 1.97
C SER A 146 5.55 -24.44 2.85
N PHE A 147 5.85 -23.19 2.48
CA PHE A 147 5.29 -22.00 3.13
C PHE A 147 4.45 -21.18 2.14
N GLN A 148 3.46 -20.46 2.66
CA GLN A 148 2.65 -19.55 1.86
C GLN A 148 3.39 -18.22 1.67
N HIS A 149 3.67 -17.85 0.42
CA HIS A 149 4.17 -16.51 0.09
C HIS A 149 3.01 -15.59 -0.28
N VAL A 150 2.94 -14.42 0.37
CA VAL A 150 1.92 -13.39 0.13
C VAL A 150 2.62 -12.07 -0.13
N THR A 151 2.35 -11.48 -1.29
CA THR A 151 2.85 -10.13 -1.61
C THR A 151 1.84 -9.08 -1.19
N SER A 152 2.31 -8.00 -0.58
CA SER A 152 1.47 -6.83 -0.31
C SER A 152 1.06 -6.17 -1.63
N SER A 153 -0.21 -5.73 -1.70
CA SER A 153 -0.73 -5.10 -2.92
C SER A 153 0.01 -3.79 -3.21
N PRO A 154 0.43 -3.54 -4.46
CA PRO A 154 1.03 -2.25 -4.86
C PRO A 154 0.09 -1.05 -4.64
N ARG A 155 -1.24 -1.29 -4.61
CA ARG A 155 -2.24 -0.25 -4.36
C ARG A 155 -2.42 0.09 -2.88
N TYR A 156 -1.91 -0.74 -1.98
CA TYR A 156 -1.98 -0.56 -0.52
C TYR A 156 -0.61 -0.77 0.12
N PRO A 157 0.35 0.16 -0.07
CA PRO A 157 1.70 0.04 0.51
C PRO A 157 1.68 -0.02 2.03
N GLN A 158 0.62 0.48 2.68
CA GLN A 158 0.44 0.39 4.13
C GLN A 158 0.24 -1.05 4.65
N SER A 159 -0.02 -2.03 3.78
CA SER A 159 -0.07 -3.44 4.18
C SER A 159 1.27 -3.99 4.66
N ASN A 160 2.39 -3.34 4.34
CA ASN A 160 3.72 -3.65 4.86
C ASN A 160 4.19 -2.70 5.99
N GLY A 161 3.29 -1.85 6.49
CA GLY A 161 3.58 -0.82 7.50
C GLY A 161 4.19 -1.37 8.81
N PHE A 162 4.02 -2.66 9.10
CA PHE A 162 4.67 -3.31 10.22
C PHE A 162 6.19 -3.40 10.00
N ILE A 163 6.63 -3.91 8.83
CA ILE A 163 8.05 -4.04 8.48
C ILE A 163 8.70 -2.66 8.30
N GLU A 164 8.02 -1.72 7.65
CA GLU A 164 8.49 -0.34 7.49
C GLU A 164 8.82 0.31 8.84
N ARG A 165 7.97 0.09 9.86
CA ARG A 165 8.22 0.58 11.22
C ARG A 165 9.43 -0.09 11.86
N GLN A 166 9.65 -1.38 11.63
CA GLN A 166 10.86 -2.07 12.10
C GLN A 166 12.12 -1.49 11.45
N ILE A 167 12.09 -1.22 10.15
CA ILE A 167 13.20 -0.59 9.42
C ILE A 167 13.51 0.81 9.97
N GLN A 168 12.47 1.60 10.33
CA GLN A 168 12.68 2.90 10.95
C GLN A 168 13.37 2.81 12.33
N THR A 169 13.14 1.73 13.05
CA THR A 169 13.83 1.47 14.34
C THR A 169 15.29 1.07 14.16
N ILE A 170 15.62 0.42 13.02
CA ILE A 170 16.98 -0.03 12.70
C ILE A 170 17.86 1.11 12.16
N LYS A 171 17.26 2.08 11.47
CA LYS A 171 17.95 3.25 10.89
C LYS A 171 18.25 4.31 11.93
#